data_b0e95c649312b3c5a508c793819830c9
#
_entry.id   b0e95c649312b3c5a508c793819830c9
#
_cell.length_a   1.000
_cell.length_b   1.000
_cell.length_c   1.000
_cell.angle_alpha   90.00
_cell.angle_beta   90.00
_cell.angle_gamma   90.00
#
_symmetry.space_group_name_H-M   'P 1'
#
loop_
_entity.id
_entity.type
_entity.pdbx_description
1 polymer ?
#
loop_
_entity_poly.entity_id
_entity_poly.type
_entity_poly.pdbx_seq_one_letter_code
_entity_poly.pdbx_strand_id
1 'polypeptide(L)' 'MSSTATTGITTGQRWVAFGDSGATGTILHTDTGYAVRMLADQEPRGVYPTLEVAKSAMHASMPPGSNWPEFREH' A
#
# COMPACT_ATOMS: atom_id res chain seq x y z
N MET A 1 2.63 -17.20 20.66
CA MET A 1 2.52 -17.00 19.98
C MET A 1 2.82 -16.96 19.17
N SER A 2 2.90 -16.92 18.54
CA SER A 2 3.16 -16.77 17.77
C SER A 2 2.95 -16.70 16.75
N SER A 3 3.01 -16.35 16.09
CA SER A 3 2.74 -16.06 15.12
C SER A 3 3.15 -16.52 14.10
N THR A 4 3.05 -16.73 13.45
CA THR A 4 3.28 -17.19 12.52
C THR A 4 3.41 -16.71 11.44
N ALA A 5 3.73 -16.15 11.15
CA ALA A 5 3.87 -15.47 10.21
C ALA A 5 4.14 -15.87 9.09
N THR A 6 3.83 -15.59 8.24
CA THR A 6 4.03 -16.06 7.19
C THR A 6 4.72 -15.22 6.38
N THR A 7 4.30 -14.40 5.79
CA THR A 7 4.90 -13.64 4.88
C THR A 7 5.14 -12.38 5.42
N GLY A 8 6.11 -11.95 5.80
CA GLY A 8 6.38 -10.65 6.28
C GLY A 8 5.65 -10.39 7.56
N ILE A 9 6.21 -9.59 8.41
CA ILE A 9 5.59 -9.19 9.65
C ILE A 9 5.27 -7.72 9.52
N THR A 10 4.02 -7.35 9.72
CA THR A 10 3.68 -5.94 9.64
C THR A 10 4.16 -5.23 10.89
N THR A 11 4.59 -3.98 10.71
CA THR A 11 5.03 -3.17 11.84
C THR A 11 3.86 -2.46 12.50
N GLY A 12 2.66 -2.66 11.99
CA GLY A 12 1.48 -1.96 12.49
C GLY A 12 1.20 -0.67 11.76
N GLN A 13 2.09 -0.21 10.91
CA GLN A 13 1.85 1.02 10.14
C GLN A 13 1.15 0.70 8.84
N ARG A 14 0.12 1.46 8.57
CA ARG A 14 -0.66 1.28 7.35
C ARG A 14 -1.15 2.64 6.87
N TRP A 15 -1.12 2.82 5.57
CA TRP A 15 -1.64 4.03 4.95
C TRP A 15 -2.76 3.64 4.00
N VAL A 16 -3.83 4.43 4.01
CA VAL A 16 -4.91 4.26 3.05
C VAL A 16 -4.82 5.41 2.05
N ALA A 17 -4.88 5.07 0.78
CA ALA A 17 -4.81 6.05 -0.29
C ALA A 17 -6.23 6.40 -0.72
N PHE A 18 -6.51 7.70 -0.80
CA PHE A 18 -7.82 8.21 -1.20
C PHE A 18 -7.68 9.00 -2.50
N GLY A 19 -8.40 8.58 -3.52
CA GLY A 19 -8.50 9.32 -4.76
C GLY A 19 -9.81 10.08 -4.83
N ASP A 20 -10.17 10.52 -6.03
CA ASP A 20 -11.35 11.37 -6.22
C ASP A 20 -12.66 10.64 -5.85
N SER A 21 -12.69 9.34 -6.04
CA SER A 21 -13.90 8.58 -5.76
C SER A 21 -13.81 7.76 -4.48
N GLY A 22 -12.85 8.05 -3.62
CA GLY A 22 -12.72 7.38 -2.35
C GLY A 22 -11.45 6.57 -2.25
N ALA A 23 -11.42 5.60 -1.36
CA ALA A 23 -10.23 4.79 -1.14
C ALA A 23 -9.86 4.01 -2.39
N THR A 24 -8.57 4.02 -2.72
CA THR A 24 -8.08 3.31 -3.90
C THR A 24 -7.22 2.11 -3.55
N GLY A 25 -6.63 2.10 -2.37
CA GLY A 25 -5.77 1.00 -1.97
C GLY A 25 -5.09 1.28 -0.65
N THR A 26 -4.19 0.41 -0.28
CA THR A 26 -3.47 0.52 1.00
C THR A 26 -1.99 0.23 0.81
N ILE A 27 -1.19 0.78 1.71
CA ILE A 27 0.23 0.45 1.82
C ILE A 27 0.45 -0.06 3.25
N LEU A 28 1.06 -1.23 3.35
CA LEU A 28 1.41 -1.81 4.65
C LEU A 28 2.91 -1.81 4.82
N HIS A 29 3.37 -1.35 5.98
CA HIS A 29 4.79 -1.43 6.30
C HIS A 29 5.08 -2.79 6.92
N THR A 30 5.96 -3.53 6.28
CA THR A 30 6.33 -4.86 6.73
C THR A 30 7.83 -4.91 7.00
N ASP A 31 8.31 -6.03 7.51
CA ASP A 31 9.73 -6.19 7.78
C ASP A 31 10.58 -6.24 6.49
N THR A 32 9.94 -6.42 5.34
CA THR A 32 10.65 -6.45 4.06
C THR A 32 10.45 -5.19 3.23
N GLY A 33 9.61 -4.26 3.68
CA GLY A 33 9.39 -3.01 2.96
C GLY A 33 7.95 -2.55 3.05
N TYR A 34 7.48 -1.96 1.96
CA TYR A 34 6.14 -1.37 1.91
C TYR A 34 5.33 -2.09 0.84
N ALA A 35 4.32 -2.84 1.28
CA ALA A 35 3.50 -3.64 0.38
C ALA A 35 2.32 -2.81 -0.11
N VAL A 36 2.15 -2.75 -1.42
CA VAL A 36 1.08 -1.97 -2.05
C VAL A 36 -0.02 -2.93 -2.50
N ARG A 37 -1.25 -2.63 -2.12
CA ARG A 37 -2.40 -3.41 -2.56
C ARG A 37 -3.52 -2.46 -2.94
N MET A 38 -4.02 -2.60 -4.17
CA MET A 38 -5.18 -1.85 -4.61
C MET A 38 -6.44 -2.52 -4.05
N LEU A 39 -7.54 -1.76 -3.98
CA LEU A 39 -8.75 -2.28 -3.35
C LEU A 39 -9.26 -3.55 -3.98
N ALA A 40 -9.16 -3.65 -5.31
CA ALA A 40 -9.69 -4.82 -6.01
C ALA A 40 -8.77 -6.03 -5.92
N ASP A 41 -7.56 -5.86 -5.42
CA ASP A 41 -6.59 -6.94 -5.41
C ASP A 41 -6.74 -7.78 -4.15
N GLN A 42 -6.59 -9.08 -4.30
CA GLN A 42 -6.57 -9.97 -3.15
C GLN A 42 -5.18 -10.07 -2.54
N GLU A 43 -4.16 -9.76 -3.33
CA GLU A 43 -2.78 -9.85 -2.89
C GLU A 43 -2.05 -8.56 -3.22
N PRO A 44 -0.97 -8.25 -2.51
CA PRO A 44 -0.19 -7.07 -2.83
C PRO A 44 0.37 -7.14 -4.24
N ARG A 45 0.43 -6.00 -4.91
CA ARG A 45 1.03 -5.92 -6.23
C ARG A 45 2.53 -5.93 -6.18
N GLY A 46 3.12 -5.51 -5.06
CA GLY A 46 4.54 -5.53 -4.90
C GLY A 46 4.94 -4.98 -3.55
N VAL A 47 6.21 -5.18 -3.22
CA VAL A 47 6.80 -4.67 -1.99
C VAL A 47 7.95 -3.76 -2.39
N TYR A 48 7.98 -2.56 -1.84
CA TYR A 48 8.91 -1.52 -2.26
C TYR A 48 9.80 -1.11 -1.09
N PRO A 49 11.01 -0.64 -1.37
CA PRO A 49 11.97 -0.37 -0.28
C PRO A 49 11.67 0.87 0.54
N THR A 50 10.93 1.84 -0.02
CA THR A 50 10.61 3.06 0.72
C THR A 50 9.16 3.42 0.53
N LEU A 51 8.65 4.24 1.45
CA LEU A 51 7.27 4.70 1.37
C LEU A 51 7.05 5.55 0.11
N GLU A 52 8.02 6.39 -0.25
CA GLU A 52 7.89 7.21 -1.44
C GLU A 52 7.76 6.37 -2.70
N VAL A 53 8.57 5.32 -2.81
CA VAL A 53 8.50 4.44 -3.97
C VAL A 53 7.16 3.72 -3.98
N ALA A 54 6.68 3.29 -2.82
CA ALA A 54 5.39 2.62 -2.73
C ALA A 54 4.25 3.57 -3.15
N LYS A 55 4.30 4.83 -2.72
CA LYS A 55 3.30 5.81 -3.12
C LYS A 55 3.31 6.03 -4.62
N SER A 56 4.50 6.14 -5.21
CA SER A 56 4.62 6.30 -6.67
C SER A 56 4.07 5.10 -7.40
N ALA A 57 4.37 3.89 -6.90
CA ALA A 57 3.88 2.68 -7.52
C ALA A 57 2.34 2.61 -7.46
N MET A 58 1.76 3.05 -6.34
CA MET A 58 0.31 3.07 -6.23
C MET A 58 -0.29 4.05 -7.23
N HIS A 59 0.28 5.24 -7.34
CA HIS A 59 -0.23 6.22 -8.31
C HIS A 59 -0.11 5.68 -9.73
N ALA A 60 0.98 4.99 -10.04
CA ALA A 60 1.16 4.41 -11.36
C ALA A 60 0.16 3.30 -11.65
N SER A 61 -0.42 2.70 -10.61
CA SER A 61 -1.44 1.66 -10.78
C SER A 61 -2.84 2.24 -10.97
N MET A 62 -3.00 3.54 -10.79
CA MET A 62 -4.28 4.22 -10.99
C MET A 62 -4.47 4.51 -12.47
N PRO A 63 -5.71 4.81 -12.91
CA PRO A 63 -5.93 5.13 -14.31
C PRO A 63 -5.10 6.32 -14.75
N PRO A 64 -4.70 6.38 -16.03
CA PRO A 64 -3.92 7.50 -16.54
C PRO A 64 -4.64 8.82 -16.31
N GLY A 65 -3.88 9.84 -15.93
CA GLY A 65 -4.45 11.16 -15.67
C GLY A 65 -5.02 11.34 -14.29
N SER A 66 -4.93 10.32 -13.43
CA SER A 66 -5.41 10.44 -12.06
C SER A 66 -4.55 11.42 -11.27
N ASN A 67 -5.19 12.16 -10.38
CA ASN A 67 -4.47 13.01 -9.45
C ASN A 67 -3.71 12.16 -8.45
N TRP A 68 -2.69 12.76 -7.83
CA TRP A 68 -1.95 12.09 -6.79
C TRP A 68 -2.91 11.82 -5.62
N PRO A 69 -3.01 10.58 -5.13
CA PRO A 69 -3.95 10.28 -4.05
C PRO A 69 -3.46 10.86 -2.73
N GLU A 70 -4.41 11.04 -1.82
CA GLU A 70 -4.08 11.46 -0.47
C GLU A 70 -3.84 10.22 0.39
N PHE A 71 -2.72 10.21 1.11
CA PHE A 71 -2.36 9.06 1.96
C PHE A 71 -2.58 9.44 3.41
N ARG A 72 -3.32 8.60 4.13
CA ARG A 72 -3.59 8.80 5.54
C ARG A 72 -3.12 7.59 6.31
N GLU A 73 -2.32 7.83 7.32
CA GLU A 73 -1.83 6.74 8.16
C GLU A 73 -2.94 6.28 9.10
N HIS A 74 -3.04 4.99 9.26
CA HIS A 74 -4.03 4.38 10.16
C HIS A 74 -3.37 3.59 11.27
#